data_c40ed3b07115ed58fc92204a83ccf818
#
_entry.id   c40ed3b07115ed58fc92204a83ccf818
#
_cell.length_a   1.000
_cell.length_b   1.000
_cell.length_c   1.000
_cell.angle_alpha   90.00
_cell.angle_beta   90.00
_cell.angle_gamma   90.00
#
_symmetry.space_group_name_H-M   'P 1'
#
loop_
_entity.id
_entity.type
_entity.pdbx_description
1 polymer ?
#
loop_
_entity_poly.entity_id
_entity_poly.type
_entity_poly.pdbx_seq_one_letter_code
_entity_poly.pdbx_strand_id
1 'polypeptide(L)'
;PLPEDRLRQARGVKADLLATLGKWCKAQCILLGITFCELLAGLLLLRQGYALLLAALIAVIDALPVFGTGTVLVPWGALCLLTGNVPKGLGLLALYGVISLVRSVLEPKIMAAQVDLPPLAALAAMYVGFCAFGVAGMVLCPMALLFVKQLHDSGWLRLWK
;
A
#
# COMPACT_ATOMS: atom_id res chain seq x y z
N PRO A 1 37.59 -18.90 -4.40
CA PRO A 1 37.50 -17.96 -3.28
C PRO A 1 37.04 -16.62 -3.81
N LEU A 2 35.81 -16.24 -3.42
CA LEU A 2 35.27 -14.92 -3.76
C LEU A 2 36.05 -13.88 -2.93
N PRO A 3 36.50 -12.75 -3.55
CA PRO A 3 37.22 -11.72 -2.81
C PRO A 3 36.36 -11.19 -1.66
N GLU A 4 36.96 -11.02 -0.49
CA GLU A 4 36.27 -10.61 0.76
C GLU A 4 35.51 -9.29 0.61
N ASP A 5 35.96 -8.42 -0.30
CA ASP A 5 35.27 -7.17 -0.64
C ASP A 5 33.87 -7.40 -1.22
N ARG A 6 33.69 -8.44 -2.03
CA ARG A 6 32.40 -8.83 -2.60
C ARG A 6 31.43 -9.35 -1.52
N LEU A 7 31.95 -10.07 -0.53
CA LEU A 7 31.15 -10.56 0.59
C LEU A 7 30.73 -9.44 1.55
N ARG A 8 31.60 -8.46 1.78
CA ARG A 8 31.26 -7.26 2.56
C ARG A 8 30.21 -6.38 1.86
N GLN A 9 30.36 -6.19 0.54
CA GLN A 9 29.38 -5.48 -0.27
C GLN A 9 28.03 -6.20 -0.30
N ALA A 10 28.00 -7.53 -0.48
CA ALA A 10 26.78 -8.30 -0.47
C ALA A 10 26.06 -8.26 0.89
N ARG A 11 26.78 -8.22 2.00
CA ARG A 11 26.21 -8.03 3.35
C ARG A 11 25.66 -6.63 3.54
N GLY A 12 26.33 -5.59 3.01
CA GLY A 12 25.82 -4.21 3.02
C GLY A 12 24.50 -4.08 2.27
N VAL A 13 24.46 -4.58 1.02
CA VAL A 13 23.24 -4.58 0.20
C VAL A 13 22.09 -5.33 0.89
N LYS A 14 22.37 -6.49 1.49
CA LYS A 14 21.36 -7.25 2.24
C LYS A 14 20.82 -6.46 3.45
N ALA A 15 21.71 -5.79 4.20
CA ALA A 15 21.31 -4.98 5.34
C ALA A 15 20.46 -3.78 4.93
N ASP A 16 20.84 -3.09 3.84
CA ASP A 16 20.10 -1.95 3.29
C ASP A 16 18.73 -2.37 2.74
N LEU A 17 18.66 -3.52 2.07
CA LEU A 17 17.38 -4.09 1.61
C LEU A 17 16.44 -4.41 2.77
N LEU A 18 16.95 -5.05 3.81
CA LEU A 18 16.16 -5.36 5.00
C LEU A 18 15.69 -4.08 5.70
N ALA A 19 16.53 -3.05 5.76
CA ALA A 19 16.16 -1.75 6.31
C ALA A 19 15.07 -1.06 5.47
N THR A 20 15.17 -1.11 4.14
CA THR A 20 14.17 -0.53 3.22
C THR A 20 12.84 -1.29 3.30
N LEU A 21 12.87 -2.62 3.32
CA LEU A 21 11.68 -3.44 3.55
C LEU A 21 11.04 -3.14 4.91
N GLY A 22 11.85 -2.98 5.97
CA GLY A 22 11.36 -2.62 7.28
C GLY A 22 10.66 -1.25 7.30
N LYS A 23 11.21 -0.26 6.60
CA LYS A 23 10.60 1.06 6.44
C LYS A 23 9.28 0.97 5.68
N TRP A 24 9.24 0.18 4.58
CA TRP A 24 8.02 -0.04 3.81
C TRP A 24 6.94 -0.75 4.64
N CYS A 25 7.28 -1.82 5.36
CA CYS A 25 6.37 -2.50 6.26
C CYS A 25 5.83 -1.57 7.35
N LYS A 26 6.69 -0.71 7.92
CA LYS A 26 6.27 0.29 8.91
C LYS A 26 5.27 1.27 8.31
N ALA A 27 5.53 1.79 7.10
CA ALA A 27 4.59 2.67 6.40
C ALA A 27 3.24 1.99 6.18
N GLN A 28 3.25 0.75 5.73
CA GLN A 28 2.04 -0.04 5.50
C GLN A 28 1.26 -0.30 6.80
N CYS A 29 1.94 -0.61 7.90
CA CYS A 29 1.29 -0.77 9.21
C CYS A 29 0.63 0.53 9.70
N ILE A 30 1.25 1.69 9.47
CA ILE A 30 0.68 2.98 9.84
C ILE A 30 -0.59 3.25 9.01
N LEU A 31 -0.54 3.05 7.69
CA LEU A 31 -1.71 3.21 6.82
C LEU A 31 -2.84 2.28 7.22
N LEU A 32 -2.53 1.01 7.50
CA LEU A 32 -3.49 0.02 7.94
C LEU A 32 -4.15 0.41 9.26
N GLY A 33 -3.38 0.94 10.22
CA GLY A 33 -3.90 1.44 11.49
C GLY A 33 -4.85 2.62 11.31
N ILE A 34 -4.53 3.56 10.43
CA ILE A 34 -5.38 4.72 10.11
C ILE A 34 -6.68 4.23 9.46
N THR A 35 -6.60 3.42 8.42
CA THR A 35 -7.77 2.84 7.73
C THR A 35 -8.67 2.04 8.69
N PHE A 36 -8.07 1.27 9.60
CA PHE A 36 -8.82 0.54 10.63
C PHE A 36 -9.60 1.49 11.55
N CYS A 37 -8.97 2.57 12.03
CA CYS A 37 -9.63 3.56 12.88
C CYS A 37 -10.77 4.27 12.15
N GLU A 38 -10.58 4.65 10.89
CA GLU A 38 -11.61 5.27 10.05
C GLU A 38 -12.79 4.33 9.81
N LEU A 39 -12.51 3.07 9.46
CA LEU A 39 -13.53 2.03 9.30
C LEU A 39 -14.31 1.79 10.59
N LEU A 40 -13.60 1.67 11.71
CA LEU A 40 -14.23 1.45 13.01
C LEU A 40 -15.15 2.63 13.37
N ALA A 41 -14.65 3.86 13.24
CA ALA A 41 -15.44 5.06 13.52
C ALA A 41 -16.67 5.14 12.62
N GLY A 42 -16.51 4.93 11.31
CA GLY A 42 -17.60 4.98 10.34
C GLY A 42 -18.65 3.89 10.56
N LEU A 43 -18.23 2.65 10.80
CA LEU A 43 -19.15 1.54 11.07
C LEU A 43 -19.89 1.68 12.40
N LEU A 44 -19.25 2.26 13.43
CA LEU A 44 -19.91 2.60 14.70
C LEU A 44 -20.96 3.69 14.52
N LEU A 45 -20.65 4.73 13.74
CA LEU A 45 -21.61 5.79 13.39
C LEU A 45 -22.84 5.23 12.66
N LEU A 46 -22.62 4.26 11.76
CA LEU A 46 -23.69 3.55 11.04
C LEU A 46 -24.42 2.51 11.90
N ARG A 47 -24.07 2.42 13.20
CA ARG A 47 -24.66 1.48 14.16
C ARG A 47 -24.65 0.03 13.66
N GLN A 48 -23.54 -0.37 12.99
CA GLN A 48 -23.39 -1.74 12.55
C GLN A 48 -23.07 -2.64 13.75
N GLY A 49 -23.81 -3.74 13.84
CA GLY A 49 -23.41 -4.85 14.70
C GLY A 49 -22.03 -5.38 14.24
N TYR A 50 -21.19 -5.80 15.17
CA TYR A 50 -19.85 -6.32 14.87
C TYR A 50 -18.92 -5.33 14.13
N ALA A 51 -19.07 -4.01 14.35
CA ALA A 51 -18.27 -2.97 13.71
C ALA A 51 -16.77 -3.22 13.87
N LEU A 52 -16.32 -3.67 15.03
CA LEU A 52 -14.91 -4.00 15.28
C LEU A 52 -14.41 -5.14 14.40
N LEU A 53 -15.18 -6.23 14.29
CA LEU A 53 -14.83 -7.39 13.49
C LEU A 53 -14.80 -7.05 12.01
N LEU A 54 -15.81 -6.30 11.53
CA LEU A 54 -15.92 -5.85 10.16
C LEU A 54 -14.79 -4.88 9.81
N ALA A 55 -14.48 -3.92 10.67
CA ALA A 55 -13.36 -3.01 10.46
C ALA A 55 -12.02 -3.75 10.37
N ALA A 56 -11.79 -4.72 11.25
CA ALA A 56 -10.58 -5.55 11.22
C ALA A 56 -10.47 -6.35 9.91
N LEU A 57 -11.56 -7.00 9.51
CA LEU A 57 -11.60 -7.83 8.30
C LEU A 57 -11.37 -6.99 7.03
N ILE A 58 -12.04 -5.84 6.93
CA ILE A 58 -11.89 -4.93 5.79
C ILE A 58 -10.49 -4.32 5.77
N ALA A 59 -9.92 -3.94 6.92
CA ALA A 59 -8.57 -3.42 7.01
C ALA A 59 -7.52 -4.46 6.56
N VAL A 60 -7.71 -5.74 6.91
CA VAL A 60 -6.83 -6.83 6.44
C VAL A 60 -6.94 -7.00 4.91
N ILE A 61 -8.14 -6.92 4.35
CA ILE A 61 -8.34 -6.96 2.89
C ILE A 61 -7.69 -5.74 2.22
N ASP A 62 -7.78 -4.57 2.85
CA ASP A 62 -7.15 -3.33 2.38
C ASP A 62 -5.61 -3.38 2.44
N ALA A 63 -5.03 -4.16 3.33
CA ALA A 63 -3.58 -4.39 3.37
C ALA A 63 -3.06 -5.08 2.11
N LEU A 64 -3.92 -5.79 1.38
CA LEU A 64 -3.59 -6.37 0.09
C LEU A 64 -3.61 -5.27 -0.98
N PRO A 65 -2.49 -5.00 -1.68
CA PRO A 65 -2.34 -3.86 -2.58
C PRO A 65 -3.28 -3.89 -3.80
N VAL A 66 -4.02 -4.98 -3.99
CA VAL A 66 -4.91 -5.22 -5.13
C VAL A 66 -6.36 -4.90 -4.81
N PHE A 67 -6.80 -5.14 -3.57
CA PHE A 67 -8.23 -5.16 -3.27
C PHE A 67 -8.74 -3.81 -2.75
N GLY A 68 -8.06 -3.17 -1.82
CA GLY A 68 -8.50 -1.92 -1.22
C GLY A 68 -9.85 -2.01 -0.48
N THR A 69 -10.16 -1.01 0.33
CA THR A 69 -11.45 -0.91 1.05
C THR A 69 -12.66 -0.85 0.12
N GLY A 70 -12.47 -0.32 -1.11
CA GLY A 70 -13.53 -0.17 -2.10
C GLY A 70 -14.15 -1.48 -2.57
N THR A 71 -13.36 -2.56 -2.66
CA THR A 71 -13.86 -3.88 -3.07
C THR A 71 -14.92 -4.45 -2.14
N VAL A 72 -14.93 -4.01 -0.90
CA VAL A 72 -15.93 -4.43 0.11
C VAL A 72 -17.00 -3.38 0.30
N LEU A 73 -16.62 -2.11 0.51
CA LEU A 73 -17.57 -1.04 0.84
C LEU A 73 -18.47 -0.64 -0.32
N VAL A 74 -17.96 -0.66 -1.56
CA VAL A 74 -18.75 -0.27 -2.74
C VAL A 74 -19.86 -1.28 -3.04
N PRO A 75 -19.61 -2.60 -3.20
CA PRO A 75 -20.67 -3.56 -3.44
C PRO A 75 -21.63 -3.67 -2.25
N TRP A 76 -21.12 -3.56 -1.02
CA TRP A 76 -21.99 -3.57 0.17
C TRP A 76 -22.89 -2.34 0.22
N GLY A 77 -22.36 -1.13 -0.04
CA GLY A 77 -23.15 0.09 -0.14
C GLY A 77 -24.21 -0.01 -1.23
N ALA A 78 -23.84 -0.51 -2.42
CA ALA A 78 -24.77 -0.74 -3.53
C ALA A 78 -25.90 -1.71 -3.15
N LEU A 79 -25.59 -2.83 -2.52
CA LEU A 79 -26.59 -3.79 -2.04
C LEU A 79 -27.55 -3.16 -1.02
N CYS A 80 -27.05 -2.34 -0.10
CA CYS A 80 -27.89 -1.62 0.84
C CYS A 80 -28.84 -0.62 0.15
N LEU A 81 -28.39 0.03 -0.91
CA LEU A 81 -29.24 0.94 -1.72
C LEU A 81 -30.33 0.14 -2.45
N LEU A 82 -29.99 -0.99 -3.06
CA LEU A 82 -30.94 -1.85 -3.79
C LEU A 82 -31.98 -2.51 -2.86
N THR A 83 -31.61 -2.78 -1.60
CA THR A 83 -32.52 -3.33 -0.58
C THR A 83 -33.39 -2.28 0.12
N GLY A 84 -33.34 -1.02 -0.34
CA GLY A 84 -34.14 0.09 0.18
C GLY A 84 -33.56 0.73 1.44
N ASN A 85 -32.40 0.31 1.92
CA ASN A 85 -31.76 0.89 3.10
C ASN A 85 -30.82 2.04 2.70
N VAL A 86 -31.43 3.11 2.15
CA VAL A 86 -30.73 4.26 1.55
C VAL A 86 -29.75 4.94 2.51
N PRO A 87 -30.12 5.25 3.78
CA PRO A 87 -29.20 5.95 4.68
C PRO A 87 -27.94 5.13 4.98
N LYS A 88 -28.06 3.82 5.07
CA LYS A 88 -26.93 2.92 5.32
C LYS A 88 -26.04 2.79 4.09
N GLY A 89 -26.65 2.63 2.90
CA GLY A 89 -25.90 2.54 1.65
C GLY A 89 -25.10 3.81 1.35
N LEU A 90 -25.74 4.98 1.50
CA LEU A 90 -25.05 6.28 1.36
C LEU A 90 -23.96 6.48 2.40
N GLY A 91 -24.20 6.06 3.65
CA GLY A 91 -23.20 6.12 4.71
C GLY A 91 -21.95 5.29 4.40
N LEU A 92 -22.12 4.08 3.87
CA LEU A 92 -20.99 3.20 3.47
C LEU A 92 -20.21 3.79 2.29
N LEU A 93 -20.88 4.36 1.30
CA LEU A 93 -20.23 5.01 0.16
C LEU A 93 -19.52 6.31 0.56
N ALA A 94 -20.11 7.09 1.47
CA ALA A 94 -19.47 8.28 2.03
C ALA A 94 -18.23 7.91 2.85
N LEU A 95 -18.30 6.85 3.66
CA LEU A 95 -17.16 6.32 4.41
C LEU A 95 -16.03 5.90 3.47
N TYR A 96 -16.35 5.18 2.39
CA TYR A 96 -15.37 4.84 1.36
C TYR A 96 -14.73 6.09 0.73
N GLY A 97 -15.53 7.12 0.44
CA GLY A 97 -15.03 8.38 -0.10
C GLY A 97 -14.04 9.06 0.85
N VAL A 98 -14.36 9.13 2.14
CA VAL A 98 -13.47 9.70 3.18
C VAL A 98 -12.17 8.92 3.26
N ILE A 99 -12.23 7.59 3.39
CA ILE A 99 -11.04 6.72 3.45
C ILE A 99 -10.17 6.91 2.20
N SER A 100 -10.78 6.94 1.01
CA SER A 100 -10.06 7.14 -0.25
C SER A 100 -9.36 8.49 -0.33
N LEU A 101 -10.00 9.56 0.13
CA LEU A 101 -9.41 10.90 0.18
C LEU A 101 -8.24 10.97 1.17
N VAL A 102 -8.43 10.47 2.38
CA VAL A 102 -7.37 10.44 3.40
C VAL A 102 -6.19 9.64 2.89
N ARG A 103 -6.42 8.47 2.31
CA ARG A 103 -5.39 7.62 1.74
C ARG A 103 -4.64 8.29 0.59
N SER A 104 -5.35 8.95 -0.34
CA SER A 104 -4.74 9.65 -1.47
C SER A 104 -3.77 10.76 -1.05
N VAL A 105 -3.98 11.35 0.13
CA VAL A 105 -3.12 12.39 0.70
C VAL A 105 -2.01 11.80 1.58
N LEU A 106 -2.33 10.81 2.38
CA LEU A 106 -1.41 10.24 3.38
C LEU A 106 -0.43 9.24 2.76
N GLU A 107 -0.88 8.40 1.84
CA GLU A 107 -0.04 7.38 1.22
C GLU A 107 1.22 7.97 0.57
N PRO A 108 1.14 8.99 -0.32
CA PRO A 108 2.34 9.59 -0.90
C PRO A 108 3.21 10.30 0.14
N LYS A 109 2.63 10.91 1.19
CA LYS A 109 3.40 11.56 2.25
C LYS A 109 4.18 10.56 3.10
N ILE A 110 3.55 9.46 3.49
CA ILE A 110 4.16 8.42 4.30
C ILE A 110 5.23 7.67 3.49
N MET A 111 4.95 7.37 2.22
CA MET A 111 5.90 6.71 1.33
C MET A 111 7.08 7.61 1.00
N ALA A 112 6.88 8.89 0.72
CA ALA A 112 7.96 9.86 0.47
C ALA A 112 8.90 10.03 1.67
N ALA A 113 8.38 9.95 2.90
CA ALA A 113 9.18 10.03 4.11
C ALA A 113 10.02 8.76 4.39
N GLN A 114 9.67 7.64 3.76
CA GLN A 114 10.29 6.33 4.03
C GLN A 114 11.14 5.82 2.86
N VAL A 115 10.92 6.32 1.64
CA VAL A 115 11.54 5.81 0.42
C VAL A 115 11.96 6.98 -0.48
N ASP A 116 13.26 7.11 -0.73
CA ASP A 116 13.86 8.13 -1.59
C ASP A 116 13.65 7.86 -3.10
N LEU A 117 12.41 7.58 -3.51
CA LEU A 117 12.06 7.41 -4.93
C LEU A 117 11.30 8.63 -5.46
N PRO A 118 11.68 9.17 -6.62
CA PRO A 118 10.86 10.18 -7.27
C PRO A 118 9.48 9.59 -7.63
N PRO A 119 8.38 10.29 -7.32
CA PRO A 119 7.01 9.79 -7.52
C PRO A 119 6.73 9.33 -8.97
N LEU A 120 7.31 10.01 -9.95
CA LEU A 120 7.19 9.66 -11.36
C LEU A 120 7.81 8.30 -11.71
N ALA A 121 8.94 7.96 -11.09
CA ALA A 121 9.58 6.67 -11.33
C ALA A 121 8.75 5.52 -10.73
N ALA A 122 8.14 5.74 -9.57
CA ALA A 122 7.24 4.76 -8.94
C ALA A 122 5.99 4.52 -9.80
N LEU A 123 5.35 5.60 -10.31
CA LEU A 123 4.20 5.49 -11.20
C LEU A 123 4.54 4.79 -12.52
N ALA A 124 5.68 5.14 -13.14
CA ALA A 124 6.14 4.48 -14.36
C ALA A 124 6.39 2.99 -14.12
N ALA A 125 7.03 2.62 -13.00
CA ALA A 125 7.26 1.23 -12.63
C ALA A 125 5.96 0.46 -12.38
N MET A 126 4.97 1.09 -11.73
CA MET A 126 3.63 0.51 -11.55
C MET A 126 2.94 0.26 -12.88
N TYR A 127 2.98 1.23 -13.80
CA TYR A 127 2.37 1.11 -15.12
C TYR A 127 3.03 0.00 -15.95
N VAL A 128 4.36 0.00 -16.03
CA VAL A 128 5.13 -1.04 -16.75
C VAL A 128 4.88 -2.42 -16.11
N GLY A 129 4.86 -2.49 -14.79
CA GLY A 129 4.57 -3.71 -14.06
C GLY A 129 3.18 -4.25 -14.35
N PHE A 130 2.19 -3.39 -14.39
CA PHE A 130 0.83 -3.75 -14.74
C PHE A 130 0.71 -4.30 -16.16
N CYS A 131 1.37 -3.66 -17.14
CA CYS A 131 1.38 -4.12 -18.53
C CYS A 131 2.11 -5.46 -18.71
N ALA A 132 3.17 -5.74 -17.92
CA ALA A 132 3.99 -6.95 -18.07
C ALA A 132 3.41 -8.17 -17.33
N PHE A 133 2.93 -8.00 -16.12
CA PHE A 133 2.53 -9.08 -15.21
C PHE A 133 1.16 -8.85 -14.55
N GLY A 134 0.37 -7.90 -15.04
CA GLY A 134 -0.91 -7.55 -14.45
C GLY A 134 -0.76 -6.98 -13.04
N VAL A 135 -1.71 -7.29 -12.18
CA VAL A 135 -1.77 -6.75 -10.81
C VAL A 135 -0.57 -7.15 -9.95
N ALA A 136 -0.03 -8.36 -10.13
CA ALA A 136 1.18 -8.79 -9.43
C ALA A 136 2.39 -7.95 -9.82
N GLY A 137 2.52 -7.59 -11.11
CA GLY A 137 3.58 -6.73 -11.61
C GLY A 137 3.50 -5.30 -11.08
N MET A 138 2.30 -4.78 -10.86
CA MET A 138 2.07 -3.45 -10.27
C MET A 138 2.68 -3.30 -8.86
N VAL A 139 2.78 -4.41 -8.12
CA VAL A 139 3.42 -4.45 -6.79
C VAL A 139 4.90 -4.79 -6.89
N LEU A 140 5.25 -5.77 -7.72
CA LEU A 140 6.61 -6.26 -7.82
C LEU A 140 7.55 -5.29 -8.55
N CYS A 141 7.06 -4.54 -9.54
CA CYS A 141 7.89 -3.61 -10.31
C CYS A 141 8.42 -2.42 -9.50
N PRO A 142 7.63 -1.71 -8.68
CA PRO A 142 8.18 -0.70 -7.78
C PRO A 142 9.19 -1.26 -6.78
N MET A 143 8.96 -2.49 -6.27
CA MET A 143 9.93 -3.17 -5.40
C MET A 143 11.21 -3.52 -6.15
N ALA A 144 11.12 -4.01 -7.39
CA ALA A 144 12.27 -4.28 -8.24
C ALA A 144 13.03 -2.98 -8.58
N LEU A 145 12.33 -1.88 -8.83
CA LEU A 145 12.93 -0.57 -9.08
C LEU A 145 13.69 -0.05 -7.85
N LEU A 146 13.12 -0.22 -6.65
CA LEU A 146 13.80 0.07 -5.39
C LEU A 146 15.07 -0.75 -5.24
N PHE A 147 15.00 -2.03 -5.58
CA PHE A 147 16.13 -2.94 -5.54
C PHE A 147 17.24 -2.52 -6.50
N VAL A 148 16.88 -2.17 -7.75
CA VAL A 148 17.83 -1.70 -8.78
C VAL A 148 18.47 -0.38 -8.37
N LYS A 149 17.68 0.58 -7.85
CA LYS A 149 18.20 1.85 -7.34
C LYS A 149 19.18 1.63 -6.19
N GLN A 150 18.86 0.76 -5.25
CA GLN A 150 19.73 0.44 -4.12
C GLN A 150 21.05 -0.22 -4.58
N LEU A 151 20.99 -1.11 -5.60
CA LEU A 151 22.17 -1.69 -6.22
C LEU A 151 23.02 -0.64 -6.96
N HIS A 152 22.37 0.35 -7.56
CA HIS A 152 23.06 1.47 -8.20
C HIS A 152 23.74 2.37 -7.15
N ASP A 153 23.03 2.75 -6.08
CA ASP A 153 23.54 3.61 -5.01
C ASP A 153 24.66 2.92 -4.20
N SER A 154 24.62 1.58 -4.08
CA SER A 154 25.68 0.77 -3.49
C SER A 154 26.90 0.52 -4.40
N GLY A 155 26.90 1.06 -5.64
CA GLY A 155 28.02 1.00 -6.57
C GLY A 155 28.23 -0.33 -7.32
N TRP A 156 27.27 -1.27 -7.20
CA TRP A 156 27.31 -2.57 -7.88
C TRP A 156 26.97 -2.47 -9.38
N LEU A 157 26.06 -1.57 -9.73
CA LEU A 157 25.65 -1.29 -11.11
C LEU A 157 25.84 0.22 -11.38
N ARG A 158 26.96 0.58 -11.99
CA ARG A 158 27.13 1.93 -12.55
C ARG A 158 26.39 1.99 -13.90
N LEU A 159 25.08 2.17 -13.84
CA LEU A 159 24.26 2.31 -15.07
C LEU A 159 24.23 3.73 -15.62
N TRP A 160 24.68 4.71 -14.84
CA TRP A 160 24.71 6.11 -15.26
C TRP A 160 25.93 6.82 -14.65
N LYS A 161 26.60 7.64 -15.49
CA LYS A 161 27.73 8.51 -15.09
C LYS A 161 27.22 9.92 -14.94
#